data_fd7836f54e5439da1cc20b495c07db9a
#
_entry.id   fd7836f54e5439da1cc20b495c07db9a
#
_cell.length_a   1.000
_cell.length_b   1.000
_cell.length_c   1.000
_cell.angle_alpha   90.00
_cell.angle_beta   90.00
_cell.angle_gamma   90.00
#
_symmetry.space_group_name_H-M   'P 1'
#
loop_
_entity.id
_entity.type
_entity.pdbx_description
1 polymer ?
#
loop_
_entity_poly.entity_id
_entity_poly.type
_entity_poly.pdbx_seq_one_letter_code
_entity_poly.pdbx_strand_id
1 'polypeptide(L)'
;MRKKIIAGNWKMNMLPNEAMKFIEDLAPLVKETENEVILCVPYTDLFYALLTVQGTNIKIGAQNMHFEEKGAYTGEVSGKMLKSINVEYVIIGHSERRQYFNETDETVNKKIKTAFENGLKPIVCVGETLEEREAGKTVEKITKQTELALEGLTKEQVENTIIAYEPIWAIGTGKTATSEDANNSIKEIRNKIAEIYGQEVANGVIIQYGGSVKSTNAKELFSMSDIDGGLVGGASLKAEEFSKIVNYNK
;
A
#
# COMPACT_ATOMS: atom_id res chain seq x y z
N MET A 1 -3.09 -0.35 -20.49
CA MET A 1 -2.75 -1.27 -19.37
C MET A 1 -2.42 -0.40 -18.16
N ARG A 2 -2.93 -0.70 -16.96
CA ARG A 2 -2.62 0.08 -15.74
C ARG A 2 -1.14 -0.08 -15.37
N LYS A 3 -0.57 0.96 -14.77
CA LYS A 3 0.80 0.94 -14.26
C LYS A 3 0.91 -0.08 -13.13
N LYS A 4 2.02 -0.79 -13.05
CA LYS A 4 2.31 -1.67 -11.91
C LYS A 4 3.09 -0.91 -10.85
N ILE A 5 2.62 -1.00 -9.60
CA ILE A 5 3.25 -0.34 -8.44
C ILE A 5 3.62 -1.40 -7.40
N ILE A 6 4.91 -1.48 -7.08
CA ILE A 6 5.44 -2.42 -6.10
C ILE A 6 5.91 -1.62 -4.88
N ALA A 7 5.16 -1.73 -3.80
CA ALA A 7 5.44 -1.03 -2.55
C ALA A 7 5.98 -2.01 -1.49
N GLY A 8 7.10 -1.71 -0.88
CA GLY A 8 7.63 -2.43 0.28
C GLY A 8 7.11 -1.80 1.56
N ASN A 9 6.35 -2.53 2.36
CA ASN A 9 5.99 -2.14 3.71
C ASN A 9 6.97 -2.79 4.69
N TRP A 10 7.92 -2.02 5.21
CA TRP A 10 8.94 -2.55 6.14
C TRP A 10 8.39 -2.85 7.51
N LYS A 11 7.19 -2.34 7.82
CA LYS A 11 6.60 -2.46 9.16
C LYS A 11 7.55 -1.89 10.21
N MET A 12 7.65 -2.51 11.39
CA MET A 12 8.55 -2.08 12.46
C MET A 12 9.91 -2.80 12.34
N ASN A 13 10.65 -2.50 11.26
CA ASN A 13 11.97 -3.07 10.97
C ASN A 13 12.89 -2.00 10.41
N MET A 14 14.18 -2.26 10.41
CA MET A 14 15.30 -1.42 9.98
C MET A 14 15.61 -0.28 10.95
N LEU A 15 16.88 0.05 10.99
CA LEU A 15 17.44 1.24 11.60
C LEU A 15 17.89 2.18 10.47
N PRO A 16 18.09 3.49 10.71
CA PRO A 16 18.46 4.45 9.66
C PRO A 16 19.66 4.04 8.79
N ASN A 17 20.71 3.50 9.40
CA ASN A 17 21.89 3.01 8.69
C ASN A 17 21.60 1.74 7.85
N GLU A 18 20.72 0.87 8.31
CA GLU A 18 20.28 -0.32 7.57
C GLU A 18 19.38 0.09 6.40
N ALA A 19 18.50 1.08 6.60
CA ALA A 19 17.67 1.65 5.55
C ALA A 19 18.49 2.25 4.40
N MET A 20 19.52 3.05 4.74
CA MET A 20 20.45 3.60 3.75
C MET A 20 21.14 2.51 2.96
N LYS A 21 21.73 1.53 3.66
CA LYS A 21 22.43 0.40 3.02
C LYS A 21 21.50 -0.41 2.11
N PHE A 22 20.28 -0.69 2.57
CA PHE A 22 19.26 -1.39 1.76
C PHE A 22 18.96 -0.63 0.46
N ILE A 23 18.78 0.69 0.53
CA ILE A 23 18.48 1.52 -0.65
C ILE A 23 19.65 1.55 -1.61
N GLU A 24 20.90 1.67 -1.12
CA GLU A 24 22.11 1.61 -1.92
C GLU A 24 22.23 0.26 -2.67
N ASP A 25 21.88 -0.84 -2.00
CA ASP A 25 21.91 -2.18 -2.59
C ASP A 25 20.76 -2.40 -3.60
N LEU A 26 19.57 -1.84 -3.32
CA LEU A 26 18.39 -2.01 -4.18
C LEU A 26 18.46 -1.15 -5.45
N ALA A 27 18.89 0.11 -5.34
CA ALA A 27 18.81 1.08 -6.43
C ALA A 27 19.39 0.58 -7.77
N PRO A 28 20.60 0.01 -7.83
CA PRO A 28 21.15 -0.51 -9.08
C PRO A 28 20.35 -1.69 -9.64
N LEU A 29 19.70 -2.50 -8.78
CA LEU A 29 18.94 -3.68 -9.18
C LEU A 29 17.58 -3.35 -9.81
N VAL A 30 17.03 -2.15 -9.50
CA VAL A 30 15.72 -1.73 -10.00
C VAL A 30 15.79 -0.53 -10.96
N LYS A 31 16.97 -0.08 -11.31
CA LYS A 31 17.19 1.10 -12.15
C LYS A 31 16.44 1.05 -13.48
N GLU A 32 16.43 -0.11 -14.12
CA GLU A 32 15.86 -0.32 -15.47
C GLU A 32 14.44 -0.94 -15.40
N THR A 33 13.73 -0.80 -14.29
CA THR A 33 12.35 -1.27 -14.18
C THR A 33 11.37 -0.24 -14.74
N GLU A 34 10.31 -0.72 -15.40
CA GLU A 34 9.17 0.12 -15.79
C GLU A 34 8.13 0.26 -14.68
N ASN A 35 8.24 -0.60 -13.65
CA ASN A 35 7.35 -0.59 -12.51
C ASN A 35 7.70 0.55 -11.55
N GLU A 36 6.70 1.13 -10.90
CA GLU A 36 6.94 2.09 -9.83
C GLU A 36 7.36 1.37 -8.55
N VAL A 37 8.45 1.83 -7.93
CA VAL A 37 9.03 1.23 -6.73
C VAL A 37 8.86 2.20 -5.57
N ILE A 38 8.19 1.74 -4.51
CA ILE A 38 7.93 2.53 -3.30
C ILE A 38 8.50 1.77 -2.09
N LEU A 39 9.14 2.48 -1.17
CA LEU A 39 9.53 1.96 0.13
C LEU A 39 8.79 2.72 1.22
N CYS A 40 7.90 2.04 1.94
CA CYS A 40 7.18 2.60 3.08
C CYS A 40 7.94 2.23 4.36
N VAL A 41 8.66 3.21 4.89
CA VAL A 41 9.64 3.03 5.97
C VAL A 41 9.13 3.61 7.31
N PRO A 42 9.66 3.17 8.47
CA PRO A 42 9.39 3.80 9.76
C PRO A 42 9.70 5.30 9.77
N TYR A 43 9.04 6.08 10.63
CA TYR A 43 9.27 7.52 10.72
C TYR A 43 10.73 7.92 10.99
N THR A 44 11.43 7.10 11.77
CA THR A 44 12.85 7.30 12.10
C THR A 44 13.76 7.22 10.89
N ASP A 45 13.34 6.52 9.83
CA ASP A 45 14.15 6.25 8.65
C ASP A 45 13.83 7.21 7.49
N LEU A 46 12.67 7.89 7.54
CA LEU A 46 12.18 8.71 6.43
C LEU A 46 13.20 9.72 5.91
N PHE A 47 13.81 10.50 6.80
CA PHE A 47 14.75 11.54 6.39
C PHE A 47 16.00 10.95 5.72
N TYR A 48 16.55 9.88 6.29
CA TYR A 48 17.73 9.20 5.75
C TYR A 48 17.42 8.49 4.42
N ALA A 49 16.26 7.83 4.34
CA ALA A 49 15.81 7.20 3.10
C ALA A 49 15.62 8.21 1.97
N LEU A 50 15.01 9.37 2.26
CA LEU A 50 14.81 10.46 1.29
C LEU A 50 16.11 11.06 0.78
N LEU A 51 17.15 11.14 1.62
CA LEU A 51 18.48 11.56 1.17
C LEU A 51 19.13 10.51 0.27
N THR A 52 18.97 9.24 0.62
CA THR A 52 19.65 8.13 -0.09
C THR A 52 19.01 7.81 -1.45
N VAL A 53 17.69 8.01 -1.61
CA VAL A 53 17.03 7.76 -2.91
C VAL A 53 17.26 8.84 -3.96
N GLN A 54 17.96 9.93 -3.65
CA GLN A 54 18.21 11.01 -4.62
C GLN A 54 18.94 10.49 -5.85
N GLY A 55 18.39 10.81 -7.03
CA GLY A 55 18.93 10.34 -8.31
C GLY A 55 18.56 8.90 -8.68
N THR A 56 17.71 8.23 -7.89
CA THR A 56 17.14 6.92 -8.18
C THR A 56 15.69 7.02 -8.65
N ASN A 57 15.10 5.90 -9.09
CA ASN A 57 13.69 5.78 -9.42
C ASN A 57 12.82 5.27 -8.24
N ILE A 58 13.39 5.18 -7.03
CA ILE A 58 12.70 4.71 -5.82
C ILE A 58 11.98 5.88 -5.16
N LYS A 59 10.73 5.67 -4.76
CA LYS A 59 9.89 6.61 -4.02
C LYS A 59 9.79 6.22 -2.55
N ILE A 60 9.60 7.22 -1.68
CA ILE A 60 9.47 6.98 -0.24
C ILE A 60 8.05 7.27 0.21
N GLY A 61 7.52 6.36 1.03
CA GLY A 61 6.25 6.45 1.72
C GLY A 61 6.40 6.34 3.24
N ALA A 62 5.44 6.92 3.96
CA ALA A 62 5.25 6.69 5.40
C ALA A 62 4.30 5.51 5.63
N GLN A 63 4.35 4.91 6.82
CA GLN A 63 3.50 3.77 7.19
C GLN A 63 2.19 4.17 7.86
N ASN A 64 2.03 5.44 8.20
CA ASN A 64 0.85 6.05 8.82
C ASN A 64 0.95 7.57 8.79
N MET A 65 -0.15 8.26 9.09
CA MET A 65 -0.20 9.67 9.45
C MET A 65 -1.42 9.94 10.34
N HIS A 66 -1.39 11.04 11.08
CA HIS A 66 -2.57 11.55 11.78
C HIS A 66 -3.41 12.42 10.84
N PHE A 67 -4.73 12.47 11.07
CA PHE A 67 -5.66 13.28 10.26
C PHE A 67 -5.73 14.76 10.69
N GLU A 68 -5.22 15.11 11.86
CA GLU A 68 -5.11 16.50 12.28
C GLU A 68 -3.78 17.11 11.83
N GLU A 69 -3.81 18.37 11.46
CA GLU A 69 -2.63 19.11 10.95
C GLU A 69 -1.61 19.39 12.06
N LYS A 70 -2.10 19.70 13.26
CA LYS A 70 -1.32 20.03 14.46
C LYS A 70 -2.21 19.95 15.70
N GLY A 71 -1.60 19.87 16.88
CA GLY A 71 -2.35 19.95 18.13
C GLY A 71 -1.76 19.08 19.24
N ALA A 72 -2.59 18.82 20.25
CA ALA A 72 -2.23 18.03 21.44
C ALA A 72 -2.36 16.51 21.14
N TYR A 73 -1.55 16.02 20.22
CA TYR A 73 -1.52 14.61 19.76
C TYR A 73 -0.11 14.06 19.94
N THR A 74 0.35 13.96 21.18
CA THR A 74 1.72 13.56 21.52
C THR A 74 2.09 12.23 20.88
N GLY A 75 3.17 12.21 20.09
CA GLY A 75 3.65 11.02 19.38
C GLY A 75 3.15 10.86 17.95
N GLU A 76 2.14 11.63 17.51
CA GLU A 76 1.61 11.57 16.15
C GLU A 76 2.42 12.42 15.16
N VAL A 77 2.36 12.03 13.89
CA VAL A 77 2.97 12.71 12.75
C VAL A 77 1.88 13.10 11.77
N SER A 78 1.79 14.41 11.45
CA SER A 78 0.78 14.93 10.51
C SER A 78 1.20 14.80 9.05
N GLY A 79 0.22 14.89 8.13
CA GLY A 79 0.48 14.93 6.69
C GLY A 79 1.40 16.09 6.29
N LYS A 80 1.25 17.25 6.94
CA LYS A 80 2.11 18.41 6.72
C LYS A 80 3.56 18.16 7.12
N MET A 81 3.81 17.46 8.24
CA MET A 81 5.16 17.06 8.65
C MET A 81 5.80 16.13 7.62
N LEU A 82 5.05 15.14 7.12
CA LEU A 82 5.53 14.22 6.08
C LEU A 82 5.85 14.96 4.78
N LYS A 83 4.96 15.85 4.35
CA LYS A 83 5.18 16.64 3.14
C LYS A 83 6.36 17.58 3.23
N SER A 84 6.62 18.14 4.42
CA SER A 84 7.74 19.08 4.64
C SER A 84 9.12 18.47 4.38
N ILE A 85 9.23 17.14 4.44
CA ILE A 85 10.44 16.39 4.12
C ILE A 85 10.35 15.66 2.76
N ASN A 86 9.34 15.98 1.93
CA ASN A 86 9.11 15.41 0.60
C ASN A 86 8.71 13.92 0.55
N VAL A 87 8.05 13.40 1.57
CA VAL A 87 7.36 12.10 1.47
C VAL A 87 6.29 12.19 0.40
N GLU A 88 6.16 11.17 -0.45
CA GLU A 88 5.18 11.13 -1.55
C GLU A 88 3.97 10.26 -1.24
N TYR A 89 4.16 9.14 -0.53
CA TYR A 89 3.13 8.13 -0.27
C TYR A 89 2.89 7.93 1.23
N VAL A 90 1.71 7.44 1.57
CA VAL A 90 1.40 7.05 2.95
C VAL A 90 0.47 5.85 2.99
N ILE A 91 0.82 4.81 3.75
CA ILE A 91 -0.08 3.70 4.05
C ILE A 91 -1.13 4.16 5.06
N ILE A 92 -2.40 3.86 4.80
CA ILE A 92 -3.53 4.21 5.66
C ILE A 92 -4.42 2.98 5.84
N GLY A 93 -4.84 2.70 7.08
CA GLY A 93 -5.79 1.64 7.38
C GLY A 93 -5.19 0.23 7.33
N HIS A 94 -3.85 0.07 7.42
CA HIS A 94 -3.23 -1.25 7.46
C HIS A 94 -3.83 -2.13 8.55
N SER A 95 -4.02 -3.42 8.26
CA SER A 95 -4.67 -4.38 9.17
C SER A 95 -4.09 -4.38 10.59
N GLU A 96 -2.77 -4.28 10.74
CA GLU A 96 -2.12 -4.17 12.06
C GLU A 96 -2.55 -2.92 12.81
N ARG A 97 -2.77 -1.78 12.14
CA ARG A 97 -3.24 -0.56 12.79
C ARG A 97 -4.69 -0.64 13.20
N ARG A 98 -5.52 -1.29 12.41
CA ARG A 98 -6.91 -1.58 12.77
C ARG A 98 -6.99 -2.51 13.97
N GLN A 99 -6.14 -3.53 14.02
CA GLN A 99 -6.13 -4.55 15.07
C GLN A 99 -5.52 -4.06 16.38
N TYR A 100 -4.40 -3.36 16.32
CA TYR A 100 -3.61 -3.03 17.52
C TYR A 100 -3.72 -1.58 17.97
N PHE A 101 -4.16 -0.66 17.10
CA PHE A 101 -4.16 0.78 17.35
C PHE A 101 -5.55 1.42 17.14
N ASN A 102 -6.61 0.63 17.15
CA ASN A 102 -8.01 1.08 17.06
C ASN A 102 -8.30 1.97 15.83
N GLU A 103 -7.62 1.78 14.71
CA GLU A 103 -7.89 2.51 13.48
C GLU A 103 -9.22 2.01 12.87
N THR A 104 -10.18 2.92 12.68
CA THR A 104 -11.52 2.62 12.17
C THR A 104 -11.67 3.08 10.72
N ASP A 105 -12.74 2.65 10.04
CA ASP A 105 -13.03 3.11 8.68
C ASP A 105 -13.27 4.63 8.62
N GLU A 106 -13.86 5.21 9.68
CA GLU A 106 -14.02 6.65 9.81
C GLU A 106 -12.67 7.39 9.90
N THR A 107 -11.74 6.90 10.74
CA THR A 107 -10.41 7.52 10.86
C THR A 107 -9.59 7.33 9.60
N VAL A 108 -9.75 6.20 8.91
CA VAL A 108 -9.15 5.94 7.59
C VAL A 108 -9.61 6.96 6.56
N ASN A 109 -10.92 7.19 6.44
CA ASN A 109 -11.47 8.19 5.51
C ASN A 109 -10.96 9.61 5.82
N LYS A 110 -10.92 10.01 7.09
CA LYS A 110 -10.34 11.30 7.51
C LYS A 110 -8.88 11.42 7.08
N LYS A 111 -8.08 10.38 7.31
CA LYS A 111 -6.66 10.36 6.91
C LYS A 111 -6.46 10.45 5.40
N ILE A 112 -7.31 9.80 4.60
CA ILE A 112 -7.25 9.87 3.15
C ILE A 112 -7.49 11.30 2.66
N LYS A 113 -8.52 11.98 3.18
CA LYS A 113 -8.83 13.37 2.84
C LYS A 113 -7.66 14.29 3.19
N THR A 114 -7.15 14.18 4.42
CA THR A 114 -6.00 14.97 4.87
C THR A 114 -4.71 14.65 4.08
N ALA A 115 -4.51 13.40 3.64
CA ALA A 115 -3.39 13.05 2.77
C ALA A 115 -3.44 13.84 1.46
N PHE A 116 -4.61 13.90 0.80
CA PHE A 116 -4.78 14.69 -0.42
C PHE A 116 -4.63 16.19 -0.19
N GLU A 117 -5.14 16.74 0.91
CA GLU A 117 -4.97 18.15 1.29
C GLU A 117 -3.48 18.53 1.43
N ASN A 118 -2.63 17.59 1.82
CA ASN A 118 -1.19 17.77 1.95
C ASN A 118 -0.40 17.29 0.72
N GLY A 119 -1.04 16.90 -0.38
CA GLY A 119 -0.39 16.43 -1.60
C GLY A 119 0.37 15.11 -1.42
N LEU A 120 -0.11 14.24 -0.52
CA LEU A 120 0.36 12.86 -0.36
C LEU A 120 -0.56 11.91 -1.13
N LYS A 121 -0.01 10.80 -1.61
CA LYS A 121 -0.75 9.73 -2.29
C LYS A 121 -1.03 8.60 -1.29
N PRO A 122 -2.29 8.32 -0.94
CA PRO A 122 -2.63 7.27 0.01
C PRO A 122 -2.55 5.88 -0.63
N ILE A 123 -1.99 4.92 0.12
CA ILE A 123 -2.09 3.48 -0.11
C ILE A 123 -3.04 2.96 0.97
N VAL A 124 -4.28 2.69 0.59
CA VAL A 124 -5.39 2.38 1.51
C VAL A 124 -5.58 0.88 1.62
N CYS A 125 -5.43 0.34 2.81
CA CYS A 125 -5.57 -1.08 3.07
C CYS A 125 -7.01 -1.46 3.42
N VAL A 126 -7.50 -2.50 2.74
CA VAL A 126 -8.79 -3.15 2.99
C VAL A 126 -8.60 -4.66 3.00
N GLY A 127 -9.37 -5.37 3.81
CA GLY A 127 -9.25 -6.81 3.89
C GLY A 127 -10.09 -7.45 4.98
N GLU A 128 -10.27 -8.77 4.85
CA GLU A 128 -11.06 -9.59 5.76
C GLU A 128 -10.17 -10.46 6.67
N THR A 129 -10.69 -10.76 7.85
CA THR A 129 -10.12 -11.73 8.77
C THR A 129 -10.43 -13.17 8.32
N LEU A 130 -9.78 -14.16 8.94
CA LEU A 130 -10.07 -15.57 8.69
C LEU A 130 -11.53 -15.91 9.04
N GLU A 131 -12.02 -15.39 10.17
CA GLU A 131 -13.40 -15.61 10.62
C GLU A 131 -14.42 -15.04 9.61
N GLU A 132 -14.20 -13.82 9.10
CA GLU A 132 -15.05 -13.22 8.07
C GLU A 132 -15.01 -14.02 6.77
N ARG A 133 -13.86 -14.55 6.36
CA ARG A 133 -13.71 -15.41 5.19
C ARG A 133 -14.44 -16.73 5.34
N GLU A 134 -14.27 -17.41 6.47
CA GLU A 134 -14.94 -18.68 6.76
C GLU A 134 -16.47 -18.53 6.85
N ALA A 135 -16.93 -17.35 7.29
CA ALA A 135 -18.35 -16.98 7.28
C ALA A 135 -18.89 -16.54 5.90
N GLY A 136 -18.07 -16.57 4.83
CA GLY A 136 -18.46 -16.12 3.49
C GLY A 136 -18.67 -14.62 3.33
N LYS A 137 -18.11 -13.81 4.22
CA LYS A 137 -18.31 -12.34 4.28
C LYS A 137 -17.20 -11.52 3.61
N THR A 138 -16.28 -12.16 2.89
CA THR A 138 -15.14 -11.48 2.23
C THR A 138 -15.62 -10.31 1.38
N VAL A 139 -16.53 -10.55 0.43
CA VAL A 139 -17.01 -9.52 -0.50
C VAL A 139 -17.70 -8.38 0.23
N GLU A 140 -18.60 -8.69 1.15
CA GLU A 140 -19.29 -7.68 1.98
C GLU A 140 -18.28 -6.79 2.72
N LYS A 141 -17.28 -7.41 3.34
CA LYS A 141 -16.26 -6.69 4.13
C LYS A 141 -15.42 -5.74 3.28
N ILE A 142 -14.79 -6.27 2.21
CA ILE A 142 -13.86 -5.47 1.39
C ILE A 142 -14.58 -4.38 0.60
N THR A 143 -15.80 -4.64 0.13
CA THR A 143 -16.60 -3.63 -0.58
C THR A 143 -17.07 -2.54 0.38
N LYS A 144 -17.49 -2.89 1.60
CA LYS A 144 -17.89 -1.90 2.61
C LYS A 144 -16.71 -1.03 3.05
N GLN A 145 -15.55 -1.62 3.31
CA GLN A 145 -14.33 -0.84 3.64
C GLN A 145 -13.94 0.09 2.48
N THR A 146 -14.04 -0.38 1.23
CA THR A 146 -13.75 0.44 0.05
C THR A 146 -14.72 1.61 -0.07
N GLU A 147 -16.01 1.37 0.08
CA GLU A 147 -17.05 2.42 0.06
C GLU A 147 -16.76 3.50 1.11
N LEU A 148 -16.55 3.10 2.38
CA LEU A 148 -16.30 4.03 3.48
C LEU A 148 -14.97 4.79 3.33
N ALA A 149 -13.93 4.12 2.86
CA ALA A 149 -12.63 4.75 2.62
C ALA A 149 -12.72 5.86 1.57
N LEU A 150 -13.49 5.64 0.50
CA LEU A 150 -13.61 6.58 -0.62
C LEU A 150 -14.75 7.61 -0.47
N GLU A 151 -15.52 7.53 0.61
CA GLU A 151 -16.69 8.42 0.83
C GLU A 151 -16.29 9.90 0.80
N GLY A 152 -16.95 10.66 -0.09
CA GLY A 152 -16.77 12.11 -0.23
C GLY A 152 -15.49 12.54 -0.94
N LEU A 153 -14.75 11.60 -1.57
CA LEU A 153 -13.64 11.93 -2.44
C LEU A 153 -14.12 12.36 -3.83
N THR A 154 -13.35 13.20 -4.51
CA THR A 154 -13.56 13.50 -5.93
C THR A 154 -13.10 12.33 -6.81
N LYS A 155 -13.56 12.28 -8.08
CA LYS A 155 -13.10 11.27 -9.05
C LYS A 155 -11.57 11.28 -9.20
N GLU A 156 -10.97 12.46 -9.30
CA GLU A 156 -9.51 12.63 -9.39
C GLU A 156 -8.78 12.08 -8.15
N GLN A 157 -9.32 12.32 -6.95
CA GLN A 157 -8.75 11.75 -5.72
C GLN A 157 -8.85 10.22 -5.70
N VAL A 158 -9.97 9.65 -6.16
CA VAL A 158 -10.15 8.20 -6.26
C VAL A 158 -9.15 7.59 -7.25
N GLU A 159 -8.97 8.18 -8.43
CA GLU A 159 -7.98 7.74 -9.43
C GLU A 159 -6.53 7.81 -8.92
N ASN A 160 -6.25 8.74 -8.00
CA ASN A 160 -4.93 8.90 -7.36
C ASN A 160 -4.79 8.10 -6.05
N THR A 161 -5.81 7.35 -5.63
CA THR A 161 -5.75 6.43 -4.49
C THR A 161 -5.24 5.08 -4.96
N ILE A 162 -4.27 4.51 -4.24
CA ILE A 162 -3.88 3.11 -4.39
C ILE A 162 -4.65 2.32 -3.32
N ILE A 163 -5.31 1.23 -3.72
CA ILE A 163 -5.95 0.32 -2.77
C ILE A 163 -5.09 -0.93 -2.63
N ALA A 164 -4.84 -1.38 -1.41
CA ALA A 164 -4.13 -2.61 -1.12
C ALA A 164 -5.10 -3.61 -0.46
N TYR A 165 -5.39 -4.69 -1.18
CA TYR A 165 -6.20 -5.78 -0.63
C TYR A 165 -5.34 -6.70 0.23
N GLU A 166 -5.65 -6.77 1.50
CA GLU A 166 -4.97 -7.59 2.50
C GLU A 166 -5.86 -8.77 2.93
N PRO A 167 -5.68 -9.99 2.40
CA PRO A 167 -6.26 -11.17 3.04
C PRO A 167 -5.54 -11.38 4.39
N ILE A 168 -6.10 -10.82 5.48
CA ILE A 168 -5.42 -10.72 6.79
C ILE A 168 -4.99 -12.10 7.29
N TRP A 169 -5.79 -13.13 6.99
CA TRP A 169 -5.52 -14.54 7.31
C TRP A 169 -4.29 -15.12 6.60
N ALA A 170 -3.82 -14.47 5.52
CA ALA A 170 -2.63 -14.87 4.77
C ALA A 170 -1.38 -14.04 5.12
N ILE A 171 -1.48 -13.04 6.00
CA ILE A 171 -0.36 -12.18 6.38
C ILE A 171 0.45 -12.85 7.50
N GLY A 172 1.72 -13.21 7.22
CA GLY A 172 2.64 -13.76 8.22
C GLY A 172 2.32 -15.18 8.70
N THR A 173 1.29 -15.83 8.17
CA THR A 173 0.85 -17.17 8.61
C THR A 173 1.46 -18.31 7.79
N GLY A 174 2.13 -18.00 6.69
CA GLY A 174 2.59 -18.99 5.70
C GLY A 174 1.48 -19.50 4.76
N LYS A 175 0.21 -19.14 5.01
CA LYS A 175 -0.89 -19.37 4.06
C LYS A 175 -0.85 -18.31 2.97
N THR A 176 -1.22 -18.68 1.75
CA THR A 176 -1.34 -17.74 0.63
C THR A 176 -2.71 -17.94 -0.02
N ALA A 177 -3.34 -16.83 -0.41
CA ALA A 177 -4.46 -16.93 -1.34
C ALA A 177 -3.92 -17.44 -2.68
N THR A 178 -4.72 -18.18 -3.44
CA THR A 178 -4.38 -18.46 -4.85
C THR A 178 -4.39 -17.14 -5.62
N SER A 179 -3.67 -17.08 -6.73
CA SER A 179 -3.66 -15.88 -7.59
C SER A 179 -5.06 -15.57 -8.12
N GLU A 180 -5.87 -16.61 -8.38
CA GLU A 180 -7.24 -16.48 -8.81
C GLU A 180 -8.16 -15.94 -7.69
N ASP A 181 -8.07 -16.45 -6.47
CA ASP A 181 -8.82 -15.92 -5.31
C ASP A 181 -8.49 -14.45 -5.04
N ALA A 182 -7.20 -14.12 -5.08
CA ALA A 182 -6.73 -12.74 -4.92
C ALA A 182 -7.31 -11.82 -6.01
N ASN A 183 -7.26 -12.26 -7.26
CA ASN A 183 -7.79 -11.51 -8.39
C ASN A 183 -9.30 -11.33 -8.29
N ASN A 184 -10.04 -12.35 -7.91
CA ASN A 184 -11.49 -12.28 -7.74
C ASN A 184 -11.88 -11.28 -6.64
N SER A 185 -11.21 -11.30 -5.48
CA SER A 185 -11.45 -10.31 -4.42
C SER A 185 -11.13 -8.89 -4.87
N ILE A 186 -10.01 -8.69 -5.56
CA ILE A 186 -9.61 -7.38 -6.10
C ILE A 186 -10.59 -6.89 -7.17
N LYS A 187 -11.13 -7.80 -8.00
CA LYS A 187 -12.17 -7.48 -8.96
C LYS A 187 -13.45 -6.96 -8.28
N GLU A 188 -13.85 -7.54 -7.14
CA GLU A 188 -15.01 -7.05 -6.38
C GLU A 188 -14.78 -5.66 -5.81
N ILE A 189 -13.56 -5.35 -5.34
CA ILE A 189 -13.18 -3.97 -4.96
C ILE A 189 -13.34 -3.02 -6.15
N ARG A 190 -12.83 -3.40 -7.33
CA ARG A 190 -12.93 -2.60 -8.55
C ARG A 190 -14.38 -2.42 -8.99
N ASN A 191 -15.21 -3.46 -8.91
CA ASN A 191 -16.63 -3.39 -9.20
C ASN A 191 -17.35 -2.40 -8.28
N LYS A 192 -17.00 -2.38 -6.98
CA LYS A 192 -17.56 -1.41 -6.02
C LYS A 192 -17.16 0.03 -6.38
N ILE A 193 -15.91 0.26 -6.79
CA ILE A 193 -15.49 1.58 -7.28
C ILE A 193 -16.29 1.98 -8.54
N ALA A 194 -16.52 1.05 -9.46
CA ALA A 194 -17.31 1.30 -10.66
C ALA A 194 -18.77 1.63 -10.34
N GLU A 195 -19.37 0.97 -9.35
CA GLU A 195 -20.72 1.26 -8.86
C GLU A 195 -20.84 2.70 -8.33
N ILE A 196 -19.84 3.19 -7.58
CA ILE A 196 -19.90 4.50 -6.92
C ILE A 196 -19.45 5.64 -7.84
N TYR A 197 -18.35 5.44 -8.57
CA TYR A 197 -17.67 6.51 -9.34
C TYR A 197 -17.72 6.35 -10.86
N GLY A 198 -18.20 5.21 -11.34
CA GLY A 198 -18.26 4.86 -12.75
C GLY A 198 -17.08 4.03 -13.23
N GLN A 199 -17.29 3.32 -14.35
CA GLN A 199 -16.33 2.34 -14.89
C GLN A 199 -15.00 2.98 -15.31
N GLU A 200 -15.03 4.21 -15.83
CA GLU A 200 -13.83 4.93 -16.27
C GLU A 200 -12.87 5.15 -15.10
N VAL A 201 -13.37 5.67 -13.97
CA VAL A 201 -12.60 5.86 -12.73
C VAL A 201 -12.05 4.52 -12.22
N ALA A 202 -12.91 3.50 -12.12
CA ALA A 202 -12.52 2.17 -11.65
C ALA A 202 -11.41 1.53 -12.52
N ASN A 203 -11.42 1.79 -13.81
CA ASN A 203 -10.38 1.31 -14.73
C ASN A 203 -9.03 2.01 -14.50
N GLY A 204 -9.02 3.23 -13.95
CA GLY A 204 -7.81 4.00 -13.63
C GLY A 204 -7.18 3.66 -12.30
N VAL A 205 -7.99 3.25 -11.30
CA VAL A 205 -7.51 2.97 -9.94
C VAL A 205 -6.54 1.79 -9.91
N ILE A 206 -5.42 2.00 -9.23
CA ILE A 206 -4.42 0.96 -8.96
C ILE A 206 -4.85 0.14 -7.73
N ILE A 207 -4.91 -1.19 -7.89
CA ILE A 207 -5.24 -2.09 -6.78
C ILE A 207 -4.11 -3.10 -6.61
N GLN A 208 -3.47 -3.08 -5.47
CA GLN A 208 -2.37 -3.95 -5.08
C GLN A 208 -2.87 -5.19 -4.33
N TYR A 209 -2.13 -6.28 -4.44
CA TYR A 209 -2.26 -7.42 -3.54
C TYR A 209 -1.33 -7.24 -2.32
N GLY A 210 -1.89 -7.28 -1.12
CA GLY A 210 -1.20 -7.07 0.16
C GLY A 210 -1.01 -8.32 1.01
N GLY A 211 -1.28 -9.50 0.45
CA GLY A 211 -0.98 -10.77 1.11
C GLY A 211 0.49 -11.20 0.95
N SER A 212 0.76 -12.49 1.10
CA SER A 212 2.13 -13.02 1.00
C SER A 212 2.65 -13.01 -0.44
N VAL A 213 3.52 -12.06 -0.76
CA VAL A 213 4.23 -11.95 -2.04
C VAL A 213 5.69 -12.36 -1.86
N LYS A 214 6.20 -13.20 -2.77
CA LYS A 214 7.60 -13.65 -2.88
C LYS A 214 8.03 -13.59 -4.34
N SER A 215 9.33 -13.62 -4.61
CA SER A 215 9.84 -13.70 -5.99
C SER A 215 9.29 -14.89 -6.78
N THR A 216 8.97 -15.99 -6.09
CA THR A 216 8.45 -17.22 -6.70
C THR A 216 6.99 -17.16 -7.16
N ASN A 217 6.16 -16.24 -6.61
CA ASN A 217 4.75 -16.10 -6.98
C ASN A 217 4.39 -14.74 -7.59
N ALA A 218 5.30 -13.79 -7.56
CA ALA A 218 5.05 -12.41 -8.03
C ALA A 218 4.63 -12.38 -9.52
N LYS A 219 5.27 -13.19 -10.37
CA LYS A 219 4.93 -13.24 -11.81
C LYS A 219 3.51 -13.72 -12.04
N GLU A 220 3.07 -14.75 -11.37
CA GLU A 220 1.70 -15.28 -11.47
C GLU A 220 0.70 -14.25 -10.97
N LEU A 221 0.89 -13.72 -9.74
CA LEU A 221 0.02 -12.72 -9.13
C LEU A 221 -0.13 -11.46 -10.00
N PHE A 222 0.99 -10.86 -10.42
CA PHE A 222 0.95 -9.58 -11.12
C PHE A 222 0.60 -9.68 -12.61
N SER A 223 0.50 -10.91 -13.13
CA SER A 223 -0.04 -11.18 -14.47
C SER A 223 -1.57 -11.25 -14.50
N MET A 224 -2.24 -11.29 -13.35
CA MET A 224 -3.69 -11.30 -13.25
C MET A 224 -4.29 -9.95 -13.70
N SER A 225 -5.52 -10.01 -14.23
CA SER A 225 -6.19 -8.87 -14.90
C SER A 225 -6.44 -7.68 -13.99
N ASP A 226 -6.71 -7.92 -12.71
CA ASP A 226 -7.14 -6.89 -11.78
C ASP A 226 -6.08 -6.51 -10.74
N ILE A 227 -4.98 -7.27 -10.65
CA ILE A 227 -3.88 -7.01 -9.73
C ILE A 227 -2.85 -6.06 -10.38
N ASP A 228 -2.68 -4.85 -9.83
CA ASP A 228 -1.80 -3.81 -10.36
C ASP A 228 -0.47 -3.69 -9.60
N GLY A 229 -0.04 -4.76 -8.96
CA GLY A 229 1.21 -4.82 -8.21
C GLY A 229 1.01 -5.34 -6.79
N GLY A 230 1.88 -4.95 -5.86
CA GLY A 230 1.83 -5.48 -4.51
C GLY A 230 2.26 -4.53 -3.41
N LEU A 231 1.65 -4.68 -2.23
CA LEU A 231 2.14 -4.14 -0.96
C LEU A 231 2.85 -5.26 -0.22
N VAL A 232 4.18 -5.27 -0.30
CA VAL A 232 5.04 -6.40 0.07
C VAL A 232 5.60 -6.21 1.48
N GLY A 233 5.33 -7.16 2.38
CA GLY A 233 5.87 -7.15 3.74
C GLY A 233 7.29 -7.73 3.83
N GLY A 234 7.49 -8.84 4.54
CA GLY A 234 8.80 -9.41 4.88
C GLY A 234 9.77 -9.62 3.73
N ALA A 235 9.30 -9.93 2.51
CA ALA A 235 10.17 -10.05 1.33
C ALA A 235 10.79 -8.69 0.91
N SER A 236 10.21 -7.57 1.33
CA SER A 236 10.75 -6.23 1.06
C SER A 236 11.90 -5.82 2.01
N LEU A 237 12.27 -6.68 2.96
CA LEU A 237 13.39 -6.43 3.88
C LEU A 237 14.76 -6.94 3.34
N LYS A 238 14.77 -7.55 2.16
CA LYS A 238 15.99 -8.04 1.50
C LYS A 238 16.05 -7.48 0.08
N ALA A 239 17.04 -6.65 -0.21
CA ALA A 239 17.15 -5.94 -1.49
C ALA A 239 17.11 -6.86 -2.71
N GLU A 240 17.84 -7.99 -2.68
CA GLU A 240 17.84 -8.97 -3.78
C GLU A 240 16.46 -9.64 -3.98
N GLU A 241 15.77 -9.99 -2.89
CA GLU A 241 14.45 -10.63 -2.97
C GLU A 241 13.41 -9.63 -3.47
N PHE A 242 13.43 -8.41 -2.94
CA PHE A 242 12.51 -7.36 -3.37
C PHE A 242 12.75 -6.94 -4.82
N SER A 243 14.00 -6.87 -5.27
CA SER A 243 14.33 -6.56 -6.67
C SER A 243 13.78 -7.59 -7.66
N LYS A 244 13.77 -8.88 -7.29
CA LYS A 244 13.15 -9.94 -8.11
C LYS A 244 11.64 -9.78 -8.19
N ILE A 245 11.00 -9.34 -7.10
CA ILE A 245 9.55 -9.04 -7.09
C ILE A 245 9.27 -7.82 -7.97
N VAL A 246 10.08 -6.76 -7.85
CA VAL A 246 9.98 -5.55 -8.69
C VAL A 246 10.14 -5.89 -10.17
N ASN A 247 11.08 -6.77 -10.52
CA ASN A 247 11.40 -7.18 -11.89
C ASN A 247 10.70 -8.50 -12.30
N TYR A 248 9.53 -8.81 -11.76
CA TYR A 248 8.83 -10.09 -11.92
C TYR A 248 8.59 -10.53 -13.38
N ASN A 249 8.67 -9.62 -14.33
CA ASN A 249 8.43 -9.82 -15.75
C ASN A 249 9.72 -9.95 -16.59
N LYS A 250 10.89 -9.88 -15.96
CA LYS A 250 12.19 -10.06 -16.62
C LYS A 250 12.68 -11.50 -16.60
#